data_474e46ff28e48e1b963c0ba7962f0685
#
_entry.id   474e46ff28e48e1b963c0ba7962f0685
#
_cell.length_a   1.000
_cell.length_b   1.000
_cell.length_c   1.000
_cell.angle_alpha   90.00
_cell.angle_beta   90.00
_cell.angle_gamma   90.00
#
_symmetry.space_group_name_H-M   'P 1'
#
loop_
_entity.id
_entity.type
_entity.pdbx_description
1 polymer ?
#
loop_
_entity_poly.entity_id
_entity_poly.type
_entity_poly.pdbx_seq_one_letter_code
_entity_poly.pdbx_strand_id
1 'polypeptide(L)'
;MQVVRWQESTAPQEQELRRCMQQQGLSPYSWSNGPGDTYAVHSHSYEKVLYCVRGSIRFVLPDQPETSRNIDLTPGDCMILPARVRHSAYVGPQGVTCLEATR
;
A
#
# COMPACT_ATOMS: atom_id res chain seq x y z
N MET A 1 8.17 3.43 -9.41
CA MET A 1 6.89 3.20 -8.69
C MET A 1 6.00 2.31 -9.54
N GLN A 2 5.50 1.23 -8.97
CA GLN A 2 4.63 0.30 -9.67
C GLN A 2 3.37 0.07 -8.84
N VAL A 3 2.21 0.12 -9.51
CA VAL A 3 0.91 -0.18 -8.90
C VAL A 3 0.27 -1.30 -9.70
N VAL A 4 -0.12 -2.37 -9.01
CA VAL A 4 -0.80 -3.50 -9.63
C VAL A 4 -2.21 -3.56 -9.05
N ARG A 5 -3.21 -3.38 -9.91
CA ARG A 5 -4.59 -3.34 -9.48
C ARG A 5 -5.18 -4.74 -9.37
N TRP A 6 -6.03 -4.92 -8.36
CA TRP A 6 -6.79 -6.15 -8.18
C TRP A 6 -7.80 -6.29 -9.31
N GLN A 7 -7.83 -7.48 -9.95
CA GLN A 7 -8.61 -7.67 -11.17
C GLN A 7 -9.91 -8.44 -10.96
N GLU A 8 -10.16 -8.96 -9.76
CA GLU A 8 -11.34 -9.77 -9.51
C GLU A 8 -12.44 -8.95 -8.85
N SER A 9 -13.70 -9.38 -9.04
CA SER A 9 -14.86 -8.67 -8.50
C SER A 9 -15.03 -8.89 -6.99
N THR A 10 -14.52 -10.01 -6.48
CA THR A 10 -14.58 -10.32 -5.05
C THR A 10 -13.29 -9.87 -4.39
N ALA A 11 -13.41 -9.14 -3.28
CA ALA A 11 -12.24 -8.68 -2.53
C ALA A 11 -11.41 -9.88 -2.03
N PRO A 12 -10.07 -9.76 -2.01
CA PRO A 12 -9.21 -10.84 -1.55
C PRO A 12 -9.30 -11.01 -0.04
N GLN A 13 -8.95 -12.21 0.43
CA GLN A 13 -8.74 -12.44 1.85
C GLN A 13 -7.28 -12.17 2.19
N GLU A 14 -7.04 -11.73 3.42
CA GLU A 14 -5.68 -11.41 3.88
C GLU A 14 -4.74 -12.61 3.69
N GLN A 15 -5.19 -13.82 4.00
CA GLN A 15 -4.37 -15.02 3.89
C GLN A 15 -3.93 -15.30 2.45
N GLU A 16 -4.79 -15.00 1.49
CA GLU A 16 -4.49 -15.15 0.06
C GLU A 16 -3.35 -14.20 -0.35
N LEU A 17 -3.42 -12.95 0.05
CA LEU A 17 -2.40 -11.95 -0.25
C LEU A 17 -1.09 -12.28 0.48
N ARG A 18 -1.17 -12.72 1.73
CA ARG A 18 0.00 -13.11 2.51
C ARG A 18 0.73 -14.28 1.84
N ARG A 19 -0.01 -15.26 1.38
CA ARG A 19 0.57 -16.41 0.66
C ARG A 19 1.26 -15.97 -0.63
N CYS A 20 0.63 -15.06 -1.37
CA CYS A 20 1.21 -14.50 -2.59
C CYS A 20 2.57 -13.84 -2.31
N MET A 21 2.67 -13.06 -1.24
CA MET A 21 3.92 -12.43 -0.86
C MET A 21 4.98 -13.45 -0.44
N GLN A 22 4.58 -14.45 0.34
CA GLN A 22 5.49 -15.51 0.78
C GLN A 22 6.06 -16.31 -0.39
N GLN A 23 5.25 -16.54 -1.43
CA GLN A 23 5.71 -17.22 -2.65
C GLN A 23 6.77 -16.40 -3.40
N GLN A 24 6.81 -15.11 -3.18
CA GLN A 24 7.83 -14.21 -3.75
C GLN A 24 9.05 -14.09 -2.84
N GLY A 25 9.11 -14.85 -1.76
CA GLY A 25 10.22 -14.79 -0.80
C GLY A 25 10.11 -13.63 0.17
N LEU A 26 8.95 -12.99 0.29
CA LEU A 26 8.74 -11.87 1.18
C LEU A 26 8.22 -12.34 2.54
N SER A 27 8.51 -11.57 3.59
CA SER A 27 8.04 -11.83 4.96
C SER A 27 7.05 -10.74 5.36
N PRO A 28 5.76 -10.93 5.05
CA PRO A 28 4.76 -9.88 5.27
C PRO A 28 4.38 -9.75 6.74
N TYR A 29 4.08 -8.52 7.14
CA TYR A 29 3.43 -8.22 8.41
C TYR A 29 2.22 -7.31 8.14
N SER A 30 1.23 -7.36 9.02
CA SER A 30 0.02 -6.56 8.87
C SER A 30 0.05 -5.35 9.79
N TRP A 31 -0.60 -4.27 9.35
CA TRP A 31 -0.84 -3.11 10.19
C TRP A 31 -2.19 -2.49 9.80
N SER A 32 -2.76 -1.76 10.74
CA SER A 32 -4.07 -1.12 10.56
C SER A 32 -4.05 0.27 11.14
N ASN A 33 -4.82 1.17 10.52
CA ASN A 33 -5.03 2.53 11.01
C ASN A 33 -6.51 2.89 10.91
N GLY A 34 -6.90 3.84 11.76
CA GLY A 34 -8.28 4.29 11.83
C GLY A 34 -8.66 5.28 10.74
N PRO A 35 -9.97 5.51 10.58
CA PRO A 35 -10.46 6.46 9.58
C PRO A 35 -9.82 7.83 9.74
N GLY A 36 -9.34 8.40 8.61
CA GLY A 36 -8.77 9.73 8.58
C GLY A 36 -7.37 9.87 9.15
N ASP A 37 -6.74 8.79 9.61
CA ASP A 37 -5.36 8.85 10.06
C ASP A 37 -4.43 9.29 8.94
N THR A 38 -3.37 10.02 9.31
CA THR A 38 -2.43 10.55 8.33
C THR A 38 -0.99 10.19 8.70
N TYR A 39 -0.15 10.07 7.67
CA TYR A 39 1.29 9.93 7.81
C TYR A 39 1.96 11.12 7.16
N ALA A 40 2.87 11.77 7.88
CA ALA A 40 3.65 12.87 7.34
C ALA A 40 4.60 12.38 6.25
N VAL A 41 5.06 13.30 5.41
CA VAL A 41 6.01 12.99 4.34
C VAL A 41 7.28 12.37 4.92
N HIS A 42 7.66 11.21 4.40
CA HIS A 42 8.88 10.51 4.79
C HIS A 42 9.34 9.61 3.66
N SER A 43 10.51 9.01 3.80
CA SER A 43 11.04 8.03 2.85
C SER A 43 11.75 6.92 3.60
N HIS A 44 12.03 5.83 2.89
CA HIS A 44 12.72 4.67 3.46
C HIS A 44 13.97 4.36 2.64
N SER A 45 14.95 3.73 3.27
CA SER A 45 16.17 3.29 2.61
C SER A 45 16.01 1.96 1.87
N TYR A 46 14.85 1.36 1.91
CA TYR A 46 14.53 0.06 1.31
C TYR A 46 13.32 0.17 0.39
N GLU A 47 13.15 -0.83 -0.48
CA GLU A 47 11.95 -0.96 -1.30
C GLU A 47 10.84 -1.60 -0.47
N LYS A 48 9.61 -1.11 -0.63
CA LYS A 48 8.46 -1.56 0.12
C LYS A 48 7.45 -2.18 -0.83
N VAL A 49 6.95 -3.39 -0.50
CA VAL A 49 5.84 -4.01 -1.19
C VAL A 49 4.64 -3.99 -0.25
N LEU A 50 3.53 -3.40 -0.70
CA LEU A 50 2.38 -3.16 0.16
C LEU A 50 1.09 -3.53 -0.56
N TYR A 51 0.26 -4.35 0.12
CA TYR A 51 -1.10 -4.66 -0.32
C TYR A 51 -2.11 -3.99 0.61
N CYS A 52 -3.15 -3.40 0.02
CA CYS A 52 -4.34 -3.04 0.77
C CYS A 52 -5.20 -4.29 0.94
N VAL A 53 -5.52 -4.65 2.17
CA VAL A 53 -6.36 -5.82 2.48
C VAL A 53 -7.83 -5.41 2.61
N ARG A 54 -8.08 -4.37 3.40
CA ARG A 54 -9.42 -3.83 3.70
C ARG A 54 -9.37 -2.33 3.80
N GLY A 55 -10.49 -1.67 3.52
CA GLY A 55 -10.57 -0.23 3.61
C GLY A 55 -9.92 0.46 2.43
N SER A 56 -9.31 1.60 2.66
CA SER A 56 -8.65 2.36 1.60
C SER A 56 -7.58 3.28 2.18
N ILE A 57 -6.61 3.63 1.32
CA ILE A 57 -5.55 4.56 1.68
C ILE A 57 -5.09 5.29 0.42
N ARG A 58 -4.79 6.59 0.57
CA ARG A 58 -4.18 7.38 -0.49
C ARG A 58 -2.75 7.67 -0.13
N PHE A 59 -1.82 7.31 -1.01
CA PHE A 59 -0.44 7.74 -0.93
C PHE A 59 -0.24 8.96 -1.81
N VAL A 60 0.49 9.95 -1.30
CA VAL A 60 0.82 11.16 -2.05
C VAL A 60 2.33 11.22 -2.22
N LEU A 61 2.79 11.30 -3.48
CA LEU A 61 4.19 11.39 -3.83
C LEU A 61 4.50 12.82 -4.27
N PRO A 62 4.99 13.68 -3.37
CA PRO A 62 5.11 15.11 -3.67
C PRO A 62 6.08 15.44 -4.79
N ASP A 63 7.02 14.55 -5.10
CA ASP A 63 8.01 14.80 -6.14
C ASP A 63 7.54 14.35 -7.54
N GLN A 64 6.36 13.74 -7.64
CA GLN A 64 5.78 13.35 -8.91
C GLN A 64 4.93 14.49 -9.50
N PRO A 65 4.73 14.50 -10.83
CA PRO A 65 3.80 15.44 -11.46
C PRO A 65 2.40 15.31 -10.86
N GLU A 66 1.65 16.41 -10.87
CA GLU A 66 0.31 16.46 -10.27
C GLU A 66 -0.60 15.33 -10.77
N THR A 67 -0.48 14.95 -12.05
CA THR A 67 -1.31 13.91 -12.65
C THR A 67 -1.01 12.50 -12.15
N SER A 68 0.15 12.27 -11.53
CA SER A 68 0.57 10.95 -11.02
C SER A 68 0.95 10.98 -9.54
N ARG A 69 0.62 12.07 -8.84
CA ARG A 69 1.03 12.27 -7.45
C ARG A 69 0.24 11.42 -6.47
N ASN A 70 -1.05 11.22 -6.71
CA ASN A 70 -1.93 10.51 -5.81
C ASN A 70 -2.13 9.07 -6.25
N ILE A 71 -1.94 8.12 -5.31
CA ILE A 71 -2.16 6.70 -5.56
C ILE A 71 -3.18 6.21 -4.54
N ASP A 72 -4.38 5.88 -5.01
CA ASP A 72 -5.44 5.33 -4.17
C ASP A 72 -5.40 3.81 -4.23
N LEU A 73 -5.33 3.17 -3.07
CA LEU A 73 -5.37 1.71 -2.95
C LEU A 73 -6.67 1.28 -2.30
N THR A 74 -7.31 0.29 -2.91
CA THR A 74 -8.47 -0.40 -2.39
C THR A 74 -8.17 -1.89 -2.29
N PRO A 75 -9.04 -2.72 -1.70
CA PRO A 75 -8.69 -4.11 -1.39
C PRO A 75 -8.14 -4.89 -2.59
N GLY A 76 -6.96 -5.47 -2.40
CA GLY A 76 -6.24 -6.26 -3.40
C GLY A 76 -5.21 -5.49 -4.19
N ASP A 77 -5.26 -4.16 -4.19
CA ASP A 77 -4.27 -3.35 -4.90
C ASP A 77 -2.91 -3.46 -4.22
N CYS A 78 -1.87 -3.51 -5.04
CA CYS A 78 -0.48 -3.60 -4.58
C CYS A 78 0.31 -2.40 -5.07
N MET A 79 1.13 -1.85 -4.18
CA MET A 79 2.06 -0.78 -4.51
C MET A 79 3.48 -1.24 -4.21
N ILE A 80 4.38 -1.06 -5.17
CA ILE A 80 5.81 -1.28 -4.96
C ILE A 80 6.48 0.09 -4.95
N LEU A 81 6.93 0.49 -3.77
CA LEU A 81 7.50 1.81 -3.53
C LEU A 81 9.03 1.69 -3.49
N PRO A 82 9.74 2.28 -4.47
CA PRO A 82 11.20 2.23 -4.47
C PRO A 82 11.80 2.93 -3.26
N ALA A 83 13.05 2.54 -2.92
CA ALA A 83 13.79 3.21 -1.86
C ALA A 83 13.90 4.70 -2.13
N ARG A 84 13.87 5.51 -1.08
CA ARG A 84 14.10 6.96 -1.08
C ARG A 84 13.04 7.80 -1.77
N VAL A 85 11.91 7.20 -2.16
CA VAL A 85 10.78 7.96 -2.70
C VAL A 85 10.00 8.58 -1.55
N ARG A 86 9.90 9.91 -1.53
CA ARG A 86 9.15 10.62 -0.48
C ARG A 86 7.66 10.42 -0.68
N HIS A 87 6.96 10.17 0.40
CA HIS A 87 5.52 9.93 0.35
C HIS A 87 4.86 10.29 1.68
N SER A 88 3.60 10.68 1.60
CA SER A 88 2.70 10.81 2.75
C SER A 88 1.50 9.91 2.50
N ALA A 89 0.61 9.79 3.48
CA ALA A 89 -0.57 8.94 3.33
C ALA A 89 -1.76 9.47 4.10
N TYR A 90 -2.95 9.17 3.58
CA TYR A 90 -4.23 9.52 4.18
C TYR A 90 -5.11 8.28 4.16
N VAL A 91 -5.54 7.85 5.35
CA VAL A 91 -6.42 6.68 5.49
C VAL A 91 -7.85 7.07 5.18
N GLY A 92 -8.55 6.22 4.44
CA GLY A 92 -9.93 6.47 4.02
C GLY A 92 -10.95 6.39 5.16
N PRO A 93 -12.24 6.65 4.84
CA PRO A 93 -13.29 6.81 5.86
C PRO A 93 -13.64 5.55 6.63
N GLN A 94 -13.20 4.38 6.16
CA GLN A 94 -13.45 3.10 6.84
C GLN A 94 -12.20 2.51 7.47
N GLY A 95 -11.12 3.30 7.53
CA GLY A 95 -9.84 2.79 7.99
C GLY A 95 -9.13 2.00 6.92
N VAL A 96 -8.02 1.37 7.27
CA VAL A 96 -7.26 0.51 6.36
C VAL A 96 -6.54 -0.58 7.12
N THR A 97 -6.46 -1.76 6.51
CA THR A 97 -5.54 -2.83 6.91
C THR A 97 -4.67 -3.16 5.72
N CYS A 98 -3.37 -3.19 5.94
CA CYS A 98 -2.38 -3.47 4.89
C CYS A 98 -1.48 -4.63 5.29
N LEU A 99 -0.93 -5.30 4.27
CA LEU A 99 0.19 -6.22 4.40
C LEU A 99 1.40 -5.56 3.77
N GLU A 100 2.52 -5.61 4.46
CA GLU A 100 3.72 -4.93 4.02
C GLU A 100 4.95 -5.81 4.20
N ALA A 101 5.89 -5.70 3.26
CA ALA A 101 7.19 -6.35 3.36
C ALA A 101 8.25 -5.45 2.77
N THR A 102 9.46 -5.58 3.29
CA THR A 102 10.66 -4.96 2.71
C THR A 102 11.28 -5.87 1.67
N ARG A 103 11.84 -5.26 0.65
CA ARG A 103 12.54 -6.03 -0.37
C ARG A 103 13.85 -5.39 -0.82
#